data_fca4ffec2607cc15e0cef8c6a23450ab
#
_entry.id   fca4ffec2607cc15e0cef8c6a23450ab
#
_cell.length_a   1.000
_cell.length_b   1.000
_cell.length_c   1.000
_cell.angle_alpha   90.00
_cell.angle_beta   90.00
_cell.angle_gamma   90.00
#
_symmetry.space_group_name_H-M   'P 1'
#
loop_
_entity.id
_entity.type
_entity.pdbx_description
1 polymer ?
#
loop_
_entity_poly.entity_id
_entity_poly.type
_entity_poly.pdbx_seq_one_letter_code
_entity_poly.pdbx_strand_id
1 'polypeptide(L)'
;MPRTKPDKLQNSPVAKVAICYQRVSTGEQSLDGKSGFSRQDAALAEWKKAHPDYDVQEVVREAISGNRKNLEKGLLGQFLEDARSHRVQHGTILIVETFSRLSRGDMQDCFNLLTDIFRAGVGVSFCDWGYEILRSLSDGGGTVYRIAGAADSAHREWKEKQARSQGAVQYRRQQIEAHADGKTAVFGGFRFNPRSETN
;
A
#
# COMPACT_ATOMS: atom_id res chain seq x y z
N MET A 1 32.89 -44.91 33.37
CA MET A 1 32.55 -44.12 32.15
C MET A 1 31.57 -43.05 32.55
N PRO A 2 31.91 -41.76 32.45
CA PRO A 2 30.98 -40.68 32.80
C PRO A 2 29.97 -40.48 31.65
N ARG A 3 28.68 -40.46 32.02
CA ARG A 3 27.58 -40.13 31.11
C ARG A 3 27.66 -38.63 30.79
N THR A 4 27.99 -38.28 29.55
CA THR A 4 27.85 -36.94 28.97
C THR A 4 26.36 -36.57 29.02
N LYS A 5 26.05 -35.47 29.70
CA LYS A 5 24.72 -34.85 29.69
C LYS A 5 24.42 -34.38 28.25
N PRO A 6 23.20 -34.61 27.74
CA PRO A 6 22.83 -34.04 26.43
C PRO A 6 22.88 -32.52 26.53
N ASP A 7 23.60 -31.93 25.55
CA ASP A 7 23.63 -30.50 25.30
C ASP A 7 22.18 -29.97 25.26
N LYS A 8 21.92 -28.98 26.09
CA LYS A 8 20.70 -28.19 25.97
C LYS A 8 20.80 -27.49 24.63
N LEU A 9 20.08 -28.00 23.61
CA LEU A 9 19.74 -27.20 22.44
C LEU A 9 19.20 -25.88 22.97
N GLN A 10 20.00 -24.82 22.85
CA GLN A 10 19.57 -23.46 23.11
C GLN A 10 18.43 -23.17 22.15
N ASN A 11 17.20 -23.20 22.67
CA ASN A 11 16.02 -22.65 22.00
C ASN A 11 16.23 -21.14 21.94
N SER A 12 17.05 -20.68 20.99
CA SER A 12 17.09 -19.26 20.65
C SER A 12 15.68 -18.89 20.21
N PRO A 13 15.04 -17.88 20.82
CA PRO A 13 13.70 -17.46 20.42
C PRO A 13 13.76 -17.11 18.93
N VAL A 14 12.92 -17.76 18.13
CA VAL A 14 12.80 -17.44 16.70
C VAL A 14 12.51 -15.94 16.61
N ALA A 15 13.41 -15.20 15.95
CA ALA A 15 13.27 -13.76 15.81
C ALA A 15 11.90 -13.44 15.17
N LYS A 16 11.16 -12.53 15.77
CA LYS A 16 9.90 -12.04 15.21
C LYS A 16 10.23 -11.15 14.02
N VAL A 17 9.74 -11.53 12.85
CA VAL A 17 10.04 -10.87 11.59
C VAL A 17 8.93 -9.92 11.19
N ALA A 18 9.30 -8.78 10.65
CA ALA A 18 8.36 -7.86 10.03
C ALA A 18 8.92 -7.35 8.67
N ILE A 19 8.01 -7.03 7.76
CA ILE A 19 8.29 -6.47 6.44
C ILE A 19 7.43 -5.22 6.28
N CYS A 20 8.02 -4.10 5.88
CA CYS A 20 7.28 -2.86 5.64
C CYS A 20 6.90 -2.73 4.18
N TYR A 21 5.60 -2.57 3.91
CA TYR A 21 5.10 -2.27 2.58
C TYR A 21 4.75 -0.79 2.46
N GLN A 22 5.38 -0.12 1.50
CA GLN A 22 5.18 1.29 1.21
C GLN A 22 4.71 1.48 -0.23
N ARG A 23 3.69 2.32 -0.41
CA ARG A 23 3.11 2.57 -1.72
C ARG A 23 2.82 4.04 -1.95
N VAL A 24 3.18 4.52 -3.13
CA VAL A 24 2.79 5.84 -3.64
C VAL A 24 2.06 5.68 -4.97
N SER A 25 1.22 6.66 -5.35
CA SER A 25 0.65 6.69 -6.68
C SER A 25 1.70 7.20 -7.69
N THR A 26 1.61 6.72 -8.94
CA THR A 26 2.52 7.16 -10.02
C THR A 26 2.51 8.67 -10.25
N GLY A 27 1.41 9.37 -9.96
CA GLY A 27 1.29 10.83 -10.04
C GLY A 27 1.99 11.58 -8.89
N GLU A 28 2.17 10.95 -7.74
CA GLU A 28 2.88 11.55 -6.58
C GLU A 28 4.40 11.56 -6.77
N GLN A 29 4.93 10.72 -7.66
CA GLN A 29 6.38 10.71 -7.97
C GLN A 29 6.85 11.93 -8.77
N SER A 30 5.97 12.57 -9.53
CA SER A 30 6.35 13.66 -10.43
C SER A 30 6.44 15.03 -9.77
N LEU A 31 5.80 15.24 -8.60
CA LEU A 31 5.75 16.53 -7.93
C LEU A 31 6.43 16.55 -6.55
N ASP A 32 6.41 15.43 -5.78
CA ASP A 32 6.96 15.36 -4.43
C ASP A 32 7.32 13.92 -4.00
N GLY A 33 7.90 13.12 -4.89
CA GLY A 33 8.17 11.69 -4.64
C GLY A 33 8.98 11.38 -3.36
N LYS A 34 9.60 12.40 -2.77
CA LYS A 34 10.28 12.29 -1.47
C LYS A 34 9.30 12.37 -0.29
N SER A 35 8.19 13.14 -0.38
CA SER A 35 7.31 13.37 0.76
C SER A 35 6.44 12.15 1.11
N GLY A 36 5.97 11.42 0.11
CA GLY A 36 5.11 10.24 0.31
C GLY A 36 5.82 9.08 1.01
N PHE A 37 7.04 8.76 0.61
CA PHE A 37 7.85 7.73 1.28
C PHE A 37 8.42 8.22 2.61
N SER A 38 8.86 9.49 2.72
CA SER A 38 9.38 10.03 3.97
C SER A 38 8.39 9.95 5.12
N ARG A 39 7.09 10.18 4.85
CA ARG A 39 6.04 10.01 5.85
C ARG A 39 5.90 8.56 6.28
N GLN A 40 5.94 7.63 5.33
CA GLN A 40 5.86 6.20 5.61
C GLN A 40 7.12 5.70 6.36
N ASP A 41 8.30 6.25 6.05
CA ASP A 41 9.53 5.96 6.80
C ASP A 41 9.46 6.46 8.24
N ALA A 42 8.87 7.64 8.48
CA ALA A 42 8.63 8.16 9.83
C ALA A 42 7.66 7.26 10.61
N ALA A 43 6.56 6.83 9.98
CA ALA A 43 5.61 5.91 10.60
C ALA A 43 6.26 4.55 10.94
N LEU A 44 7.12 4.02 10.06
CA LEU A 44 7.91 2.82 10.32
C LEU A 44 8.87 3.00 11.50
N ALA A 45 9.52 4.16 11.62
CA ALA A 45 10.42 4.44 12.73
C ALA A 45 9.70 4.42 14.08
N GLU A 46 8.49 4.97 14.15
CA GLU A 46 7.65 4.91 15.36
C GLU A 46 7.16 3.49 15.64
N TRP A 47 6.78 2.74 14.61
CA TRP A 47 6.42 1.32 14.75
C TRP A 47 7.56 0.50 15.36
N LYS A 48 8.80 0.69 14.90
CA LYS A 48 9.99 0.01 15.44
C LYS A 48 10.22 0.33 16.92
N LYS A 49 9.94 1.56 17.35
CA LYS A 49 10.03 1.93 18.78
C LYS A 49 8.98 1.21 19.62
N ALA A 50 7.78 1.06 19.09
CA ALA A 50 6.68 0.37 19.77
C ALA A 50 6.89 -1.16 19.81
N HIS A 51 7.65 -1.73 18.86
CA HIS A 51 7.87 -3.16 18.71
C HIS A 51 9.37 -3.49 18.59
N PRO A 52 10.16 -3.26 19.65
CA PRO A 52 11.63 -3.47 19.61
C PRO A 52 12.04 -4.95 19.50
N ASP A 53 11.11 -5.88 19.70
CA ASP A 53 11.28 -7.33 19.60
C ASP A 53 11.10 -7.89 18.19
N TYR A 54 10.75 -7.03 17.21
CA TYR A 54 10.65 -7.39 15.80
C TYR A 54 11.88 -6.96 15.01
N ASP A 55 12.37 -7.88 14.17
CA ASP A 55 13.38 -7.59 13.14
C ASP A 55 12.68 -7.18 11.83
N VAL A 56 12.84 -5.92 11.43
CA VAL A 56 12.29 -5.42 10.17
C VAL A 56 13.32 -5.66 9.07
N GLN A 57 13.14 -6.76 8.33
CA GLN A 57 14.10 -7.27 7.36
C GLN A 57 14.07 -6.52 6.02
N GLU A 58 12.89 -6.06 5.58
CA GLU A 58 12.74 -5.47 4.26
C GLU A 58 11.76 -4.29 4.26
N VAL A 59 12.03 -3.32 3.38
CA VAL A 59 11.10 -2.24 3.04
C VAL A 59 10.75 -2.33 1.56
N VAL A 60 9.58 -2.87 1.26
CA VAL A 60 9.06 -3.04 -0.11
C VAL A 60 8.41 -1.72 -0.56
N ARG A 61 8.91 -1.11 -1.63
CA ARG A 61 8.42 0.17 -2.15
C ARG A 61 7.85 0.04 -3.55
N GLU A 62 6.61 0.45 -3.72
CA GLU A 62 5.92 0.43 -5.00
C GLU A 62 5.34 1.79 -5.38
N ALA A 63 5.37 2.05 -6.69
CA ALA A 63 4.74 3.22 -7.29
C ALA A 63 3.60 2.79 -8.22
N ILE A 64 2.51 2.29 -7.62
CA ILE A 64 1.35 1.77 -8.35
C ILE A 64 0.02 2.26 -7.78
N SER A 65 -1.02 2.20 -8.60
CA SER A 65 -2.40 2.40 -8.12
C SER A 65 -2.82 1.23 -7.21
N GLY A 66 -3.51 1.54 -6.10
CA GLY A 66 -3.98 0.55 -5.14
C GLY A 66 -5.23 -0.22 -5.56
N ASN A 67 -5.53 -0.33 -6.86
CA ASN A 67 -6.60 -1.21 -7.33
C ASN A 67 -6.16 -2.69 -7.29
N ARG A 68 -7.12 -3.60 -7.16
CA ARG A 68 -6.88 -5.04 -6.98
C ARG A 68 -5.95 -5.63 -8.08
N LYS A 69 -6.21 -5.34 -9.34
CA LYS A 69 -5.42 -5.89 -10.46
C LYS A 69 -3.95 -5.49 -10.40
N ASN A 70 -3.65 -4.28 -9.94
CA ASN A 70 -2.28 -3.80 -9.79
C ASN A 70 -1.61 -4.43 -8.57
N LEU A 71 -2.34 -4.55 -7.45
CA LEU A 71 -1.81 -5.18 -6.23
C LEU A 71 -1.47 -6.66 -6.46
N GLU A 72 -2.31 -7.41 -7.18
CA GLU A 72 -2.07 -8.83 -7.50
C GLU A 72 -0.83 -9.02 -8.40
N LYS A 73 -0.51 -8.06 -9.26
CA LYS A 73 0.65 -8.12 -10.17
C LYS A 73 1.89 -7.44 -9.62
N GLY A 74 1.75 -6.69 -8.55
CA GLY A 74 2.82 -5.93 -7.92
C GLY A 74 3.61 -6.73 -6.88
N LEU A 75 4.49 -6.03 -6.18
CA LEU A 75 5.34 -6.62 -5.14
C LEU A 75 4.54 -7.19 -3.97
N LEU A 76 3.38 -6.59 -3.64
CA LEU A 76 2.48 -7.16 -2.62
C LEU A 76 1.94 -8.54 -3.06
N GLY A 77 1.56 -8.68 -4.33
CA GLY A 77 1.11 -9.97 -4.88
C GLY A 77 2.23 -11.03 -4.85
N GLN A 78 3.45 -10.66 -5.22
CA GLN A 78 4.62 -11.54 -5.14
C GLN A 78 4.90 -11.96 -3.69
N PHE A 79 4.88 -11.01 -2.76
CA PHE A 79 5.04 -11.29 -1.33
C PHE A 79 4.00 -12.29 -0.80
N LEU A 80 2.72 -12.14 -1.19
CA LEU A 80 1.66 -13.08 -0.80
C LEU A 80 1.88 -14.48 -1.38
N GLU A 81 2.35 -14.56 -2.63
CA GLU A 81 2.69 -15.86 -3.24
C GLU A 81 3.87 -16.52 -2.54
N ASP A 82 4.88 -15.74 -2.14
CA ASP A 82 6.00 -16.23 -1.36
C ASP A 82 5.55 -16.71 0.02
N ALA A 83 4.63 -16.00 0.66
CA ALA A 83 4.06 -16.41 1.95
C ALA A 83 3.24 -17.72 1.83
N ARG A 84 2.39 -17.84 0.79
CA ARG A 84 1.63 -19.06 0.52
C ARG A 84 2.54 -20.27 0.23
N SER A 85 3.65 -20.02 -0.43
CA SER A 85 4.66 -21.04 -0.77
C SER A 85 5.64 -21.32 0.39
N HIS A 86 5.38 -20.81 1.58
CA HIS A 86 6.23 -20.94 2.77
C HIS A 86 7.67 -20.41 2.60
N ARG A 87 7.90 -19.51 1.64
CA ARG A 87 9.18 -18.79 1.48
C ARG A 87 9.32 -17.62 2.46
N VAL A 88 8.20 -17.11 2.98
CA VAL A 88 8.15 -16.14 4.07
C VAL A 88 7.89 -16.88 5.37
N GLN A 89 8.60 -16.49 6.44
CA GLN A 89 8.43 -17.09 7.76
C GLN A 89 6.98 -16.93 8.24
N HIS A 90 6.36 -18.00 8.70
CA HIS A 90 5.03 -17.94 9.30
C HIS A 90 5.03 -17.04 10.53
N GLY A 91 4.03 -16.19 10.66
CA GLY A 91 3.93 -15.19 11.73
C GLY A 91 4.63 -13.87 11.42
N THR A 92 5.23 -13.70 10.23
CA THR A 92 5.73 -12.41 9.74
C THR A 92 4.63 -11.35 9.80
N ILE A 93 4.99 -10.12 10.14
CA ILE A 93 4.07 -8.98 10.17
C ILE A 93 4.30 -8.08 8.97
N LEU A 94 3.24 -7.80 8.22
CA LEU A 94 3.22 -6.78 7.18
C LEU A 94 2.86 -5.44 7.80
N ILE A 95 3.83 -4.51 7.83
CA ILE A 95 3.66 -3.15 8.35
C ILE A 95 3.20 -2.25 7.23
N VAL A 96 2.12 -1.50 7.44
CA VAL A 96 1.56 -0.55 6.47
C VAL A 96 1.24 0.76 7.18
N GLU A 97 1.55 1.91 6.57
CA GLU A 97 1.29 3.23 7.15
C GLU A 97 -0.20 3.41 7.48
N THR A 98 -1.05 3.25 6.48
CA THR A 98 -2.52 3.39 6.57
C THR A 98 -3.21 2.33 5.73
N PHE A 99 -4.47 2.07 6.04
CA PHE A 99 -5.28 1.12 5.27
C PHE A 99 -5.32 1.45 3.76
N SER A 100 -5.41 2.73 3.40
CA SER A 100 -5.44 3.18 2.01
C SER A 100 -4.15 2.89 1.23
N ARG A 101 -3.04 2.57 1.91
CA ARG A 101 -1.80 2.10 1.28
C ARG A 101 -1.88 0.61 0.96
N LEU A 102 -2.59 -0.17 1.76
CA LEU A 102 -2.80 -1.58 1.50
C LEU A 102 -3.78 -1.81 0.33
N SER A 103 -4.95 -1.18 0.37
CA SER A 103 -5.97 -1.34 -0.67
C SER A 103 -6.77 -0.05 -0.90
N ARG A 104 -7.32 0.09 -2.11
CA ARG A 104 -8.32 1.09 -2.51
C ARG A 104 -9.51 0.43 -3.21
N GLY A 105 -9.61 -0.88 -3.13
CA GLY A 105 -10.75 -1.65 -3.61
C GLY A 105 -12.02 -1.33 -2.80
N ASP A 106 -13.11 -1.93 -3.20
CA ASP A 106 -14.33 -1.89 -2.39
C ASP A 106 -14.15 -2.71 -1.10
N MET A 107 -15.18 -2.70 -0.26
CA MET A 107 -15.15 -3.40 1.02
C MET A 107 -14.88 -4.89 0.85
N GLN A 108 -15.49 -5.54 -0.15
CA GLN A 108 -15.31 -6.97 -0.41
C GLN A 108 -13.88 -7.29 -0.84
N ASP A 109 -13.30 -6.49 -1.72
CA ASP A 109 -11.90 -6.62 -2.15
C ASP A 109 -10.93 -6.51 -0.98
N CYS A 110 -11.20 -5.56 -0.06
CA CYS A 110 -10.39 -5.34 1.13
C CYS A 110 -10.46 -6.53 2.11
N PHE A 111 -11.65 -7.07 2.36
CA PHE A 111 -11.82 -8.26 3.21
C PHE A 111 -11.17 -9.50 2.60
N ASN A 112 -11.31 -9.69 1.30
CA ASN A 112 -10.66 -10.80 0.60
C ASN A 112 -9.14 -10.72 0.70
N LEU A 113 -8.55 -9.52 0.46
CA LEU A 113 -7.12 -9.30 0.58
C LEU A 113 -6.59 -9.60 1.99
N LEU A 114 -7.24 -9.08 3.03
CA LEU A 114 -6.85 -9.35 4.42
C LEU A 114 -7.00 -10.83 4.77
N THR A 115 -8.08 -11.47 4.32
CA THR A 115 -8.28 -12.92 4.50
C THR A 115 -7.15 -13.72 3.85
N ASP A 116 -6.72 -13.34 2.65
CA ASP A 116 -5.62 -14.00 1.94
C ASP A 116 -4.28 -13.80 2.67
N ILE A 117 -4.01 -12.60 3.20
CA ILE A 117 -2.84 -12.31 4.03
C ILE A 117 -2.82 -13.20 5.28
N PHE A 118 -3.92 -13.25 6.02
CA PHE A 118 -4.01 -14.05 7.25
C PHE A 118 -3.92 -15.55 6.97
N ARG A 119 -4.55 -16.05 5.88
CA ARG A 119 -4.42 -17.46 5.45
C ARG A 119 -3.02 -17.85 5.04
N ALA A 120 -2.24 -16.90 4.52
CA ALA A 120 -0.83 -17.10 4.23
C ALA A 120 0.06 -17.10 5.49
N GLY A 121 -0.53 -16.99 6.69
CA GLY A 121 0.19 -16.98 7.97
C GLY A 121 0.89 -15.67 8.29
N VAL A 122 0.49 -14.58 7.64
CA VAL A 122 1.05 -13.22 7.83
C VAL A 122 0.08 -12.38 8.65
N GLY A 123 0.58 -11.67 9.65
CA GLY A 123 -0.19 -10.64 10.35
C GLY A 123 -0.07 -9.28 9.67
N VAL A 124 -0.93 -8.33 10.02
CA VAL A 124 -0.88 -6.96 9.51
C VAL A 124 -0.85 -5.98 10.67
N SER A 125 -0.06 -4.92 10.55
CA SER A 125 -0.08 -3.79 11.48
C SER A 125 -0.22 -2.48 10.71
N PHE A 126 -1.26 -1.71 11.04
CA PHE A 126 -1.47 -0.36 10.50
C PHE A 126 -0.93 0.68 11.48
N CYS A 127 0.02 1.51 11.03
CA CYS A 127 0.66 2.50 11.90
C CYS A 127 -0.34 3.52 12.46
N ASP A 128 -1.36 3.90 11.68
CA ASP A 128 -2.42 4.83 12.09
C ASP A 128 -3.47 4.20 13.04
N TRP A 129 -3.38 2.90 13.32
CA TRP A 129 -4.26 2.20 14.26
C TRP A 129 -3.60 1.94 15.63
N GLY A 130 -2.60 2.73 16.01
CA GLY A 130 -1.90 2.59 17.28
C GLY A 130 -0.93 1.40 17.31
N TYR A 131 -0.45 0.98 16.15
CA TYR A 131 0.55 -0.10 15.97
C TYR A 131 0.06 -1.50 16.39
N GLU A 132 -1.25 -1.68 16.54
CA GLU A 132 -1.85 -2.99 16.85
C GLU A 132 -1.54 -4.01 15.75
N ILE A 133 -1.22 -5.24 16.16
CA ILE A 133 -0.95 -6.35 15.23
C ILE A 133 -2.20 -7.20 15.12
N LEU A 134 -2.75 -7.28 13.91
CA LEU A 134 -3.89 -8.11 13.56
C LEU A 134 -3.41 -9.41 12.92
N ARG A 135 -3.93 -10.54 13.35
CA ARG A 135 -3.63 -11.88 12.79
C ARG A 135 -4.85 -12.57 12.21
N SER A 136 -6.03 -12.03 12.49
CA SER A 136 -7.31 -12.50 11.95
C SER A 136 -8.33 -11.35 11.88
N LEU A 137 -9.41 -11.56 11.16
CA LEU A 137 -10.53 -10.62 11.14
C LEU A 137 -11.28 -10.55 12.47
N SER A 138 -11.10 -11.56 13.34
CA SER A 138 -11.74 -11.66 14.66
C SER A 138 -10.87 -11.11 15.79
N ASP A 139 -9.66 -10.64 15.52
CA ASP A 139 -8.79 -10.06 16.52
C ASP A 139 -9.40 -8.77 17.07
N GLY A 140 -9.75 -8.78 18.35
CA GLY A 140 -10.38 -7.65 19.02
C GLY A 140 -11.85 -7.41 18.63
N GLY A 141 -12.63 -6.96 19.63
CA GLY A 141 -14.04 -6.62 19.41
C GLY A 141 -14.20 -5.33 18.62
N GLY A 142 -14.43 -5.40 17.35
CA GLY A 142 -14.63 -4.20 16.51
C GLY A 142 -13.66 -4.09 15.33
N THR A 143 -12.69 -4.98 15.20
CA THR A 143 -11.73 -5.01 14.08
C THR A 143 -12.44 -5.02 12.72
N VAL A 144 -13.50 -5.82 12.57
CA VAL A 144 -14.30 -5.88 11.34
C VAL A 144 -14.92 -4.52 11.01
N TYR A 145 -15.46 -3.81 12.00
CA TYR A 145 -16.04 -2.47 11.78
C TYR A 145 -14.98 -1.43 11.45
N ARG A 146 -13.81 -1.49 12.06
CA ARG A 146 -12.68 -0.61 11.74
C ARG A 146 -12.19 -0.84 10.30
N ILE A 147 -12.06 -2.10 9.89
CA ILE A 147 -11.70 -2.48 8.51
C ILE A 147 -12.76 -1.98 7.53
N ALA A 148 -14.04 -2.21 7.81
CA ALA A 148 -15.13 -1.78 6.95
C ALA A 148 -15.16 -0.25 6.78
N GLY A 149 -15.01 0.51 7.88
CA GLY A 149 -14.96 1.97 7.84
C GLY A 149 -13.72 2.51 7.09
N ALA A 150 -12.57 1.90 7.30
CA ALA A 150 -11.34 2.28 6.59
C ALA A 150 -11.40 1.95 5.10
N ALA A 151 -11.98 0.80 4.73
CA ALA A 151 -12.18 0.40 3.34
C ALA A 151 -13.14 1.36 2.61
N ASP A 152 -14.27 1.70 3.23
CA ASP A 152 -15.24 2.64 2.67
C ASP A 152 -14.62 4.05 2.50
N SER A 153 -13.88 4.54 3.49
CA SER A 153 -13.19 5.82 3.42
C SER A 153 -12.16 5.83 2.29
N ALA A 154 -11.30 4.82 2.21
CA ALA A 154 -10.26 4.71 1.18
C ALA A 154 -10.87 4.62 -0.24
N HIS A 155 -11.99 3.89 -0.38
CA HIS A 155 -12.70 3.76 -1.66
C HIS A 155 -13.36 5.07 -2.09
N ARG A 156 -14.00 5.80 -1.16
CA ARG A 156 -14.58 7.12 -1.44
C ARG A 156 -13.52 8.13 -1.87
N GLU A 157 -12.41 8.23 -1.14
CA GLU A 157 -11.30 9.10 -1.50
C GLU A 157 -10.75 8.81 -2.90
N TRP A 158 -10.63 7.53 -3.24
CA TRP A 158 -10.19 7.12 -4.56
C TRP A 158 -11.18 7.53 -5.64
N LYS A 159 -12.49 7.29 -5.45
CA LYS A 159 -13.54 7.72 -6.39
C LYS A 159 -13.55 9.23 -6.61
N GLU A 160 -13.42 10.00 -5.54
CA GLU A 160 -13.35 11.47 -5.64
C GLU A 160 -12.11 11.96 -6.41
N LYS A 161 -10.94 11.34 -6.17
CA LYS A 161 -9.72 11.65 -6.92
C LYS A 161 -9.89 11.30 -8.40
N GLN A 162 -10.50 10.17 -8.70
CA GLN A 162 -10.77 9.72 -10.06
C GLN A 162 -11.75 10.67 -10.76
N ALA A 163 -12.85 11.06 -10.13
CA ALA A 163 -13.82 11.99 -10.69
C ALA A 163 -13.20 13.36 -10.98
N ARG A 164 -12.37 13.89 -10.05
CA ARG A 164 -11.63 15.15 -10.25
C ARG A 164 -10.67 15.05 -11.45
N SER A 165 -9.95 13.94 -11.56
CA SER A 165 -9.02 13.72 -12.68
C SER A 165 -9.76 13.63 -14.02
N GLN A 166 -10.88 12.89 -14.09
CA GLN A 166 -11.71 12.78 -15.28
C GLN A 166 -12.35 14.13 -15.66
N GLY A 167 -12.85 14.88 -14.69
CA GLY A 167 -13.37 16.23 -14.91
C GLY A 167 -12.32 17.18 -15.48
N ALA A 168 -11.10 17.13 -14.98
CA ALA A 168 -9.99 17.93 -15.52
C ALA A 168 -9.64 17.55 -16.97
N VAL A 169 -9.68 16.25 -17.30
CA VAL A 169 -9.46 15.79 -18.69
C VAL A 169 -10.59 16.23 -19.61
N GLN A 170 -11.85 16.09 -19.17
CA GLN A 170 -13.00 16.54 -19.96
C GLN A 170 -12.98 18.05 -20.18
N TYR A 171 -12.69 18.83 -19.15
CA TYR A 171 -12.54 20.28 -19.27
C TYR A 171 -11.46 20.67 -20.29
N ARG A 172 -10.29 20.02 -20.25
CA ARG A 172 -9.23 20.26 -21.23
C ARG A 172 -9.67 19.92 -22.65
N ARG A 173 -10.39 18.79 -22.85
CA ARG A 173 -10.95 18.41 -24.17
C ARG A 173 -11.92 19.45 -24.67
N GLN A 174 -12.87 19.91 -23.85
CA GLN A 174 -13.81 20.97 -24.21
C GLN A 174 -13.10 22.29 -24.61
N GLN A 175 -12.04 22.64 -23.86
CA GLN A 175 -11.24 23.83 -24.20
C GLN A 175 -10.52 23.67 -25.55
N ILE A 176 -9.99 22.50 -25.86
CA ILE A 176 -9.36 22.21 -27.15
C ILE A 176 -10.41 22.30 -28.28
N GLU A 177 -11.57 21.67 -28.08
CA GLU A 177 -12.67 21.71 -29.07
C GLU A 177 -13.19 23.14 -29.31
N ALA A 178 -13.40 23.90 -28.22
CA ALA A 178 -13.84 25.30 -28.33
C ALA A 178 -12.82 26.23 -29.02
N HIS A 179 -11.56 25.82 -29.12
CA HIS A 179 -10.49 26.57 -29.78
C HIS A 179 -10.04 25.94 -31.10
N ALA A 180 -10.75 24.91 -31.59
CA ALA A 180 -10.46 24.23 -32.85
C ALA A 180 -10.62 25.13 -34.09
N ASP A 181 -11.28 26.30 -33.96
CA ASP A 181 -11.46 27.30 -35.03
C ASP A 181 -10.16 28.08 -35.39
N GLY A 182 -8.98 27.56 -34.99
CA GLY A 182 -7.69 28.18 -35.31
C GLY A 182 -7.21 29.24 -34.32
N LYS A 183 -7.88 29.40 -33.18
CA LYS A 183 -7.41 30.25 -32.10
C LYS A 183 -6.42 29.48 -31.22
N THR A 184 -5.37 30.17 -30.78
CA THR A 184 -4.34 29.58 -29.91
C THR A 184 -4.89 29.27 -28.51
N ALA A 185 -4.91 28.00 -28.09
CA ALA A 185 -5.27 27.63 -26.76
C ALA A 185 -4.03 27.72 -25.82
N VAL A 186 -4.18 28.39 -24.68
CA VAL A 186 -3.13 28.51 -23.68
C VAL A 186 -3.42 27.56 -22.50
N PHE A 187 -2.57 26.52 -22.31
CA PHE A 187 -2.67 25.59 -21.22
C PHE A 187 -1.41 25.69 -20.35
N GLY A 188 -1.56 26.17 -19.11
CA GLY A 188 -0.47 26.17 -18.13
C GLY A 188 0.84 26.82 -18.62
N GLY A 189 0.76 27.91 -19.39
CA GLY A 189 1.92 28.61 -19.94
C GLY A 189 2.43 28.07 -21.28
N PHE A 190 1.88 26.99 -21.81
CA PHE A 190 2.20 26.49 -23.15
C PHE A 190 1.15 26.92 -24.16
N ARG A 191 1.60 27.45 -25.30
CA ARG A 191 0.73 27.76 -26.44
C ARG A 191 0.70 26.55 -27.37
N PHE A 192 -0.46 25.95 -27.56
CA PHE A 192 -0.67 24.91 -28.57
C PHE A 192 -1.18 25.58 -29.88
N ASN A 193 -0.46 25.41 -30.98
CA ASN A 193 -0.88 25.86 -32.28
C ASN A 193 -1.24 24.65 -33.16
N PRO A 194 -2.53 24.37 -33.41
CA PRO A 194 -2.95 23.19 -34.18
C PRO A 194 -2.62 23.24 -35.67
N ARG A 195 -2.06 24.34 -36.19
CA ARG A 195 -1.76 24.50 -37.62
C ARG A 195 -0.31 24.19 -38.02
N SER A 196 0.53 23.64 -37.15
CA SER A 196 1.94 23.36 -37.46
C SER A 196 2.21 21.96 -38.06
N GLU A 197 1.19 21.20 -38.43
CA GLU A 197 1.36 19.92 -39.13
C GLU A 197 0.80 19.98 -40.55
N THR A 198 1.36 20.85 -41.39
CA THR A 198 1.29 20.70 -42.86
C THR A 198 2.51 21.39 -43.45
N ASN A 199 3.59 20.64 -43.55
CA ASN A 199 4.53 20.60 -44.67
C ASN A 199 5.41 19.38 -44.60
#